data_bc16cf5e29478be5c661c1b2f7fdd27e
#
_entry.id   bc16cf5e29478be5c661c1b2f7fdd27e
#
_cell.length_a   1.000
_cell.length_b   1.000
_cell.length_c   1.000
_cell.angle_alpha   90.00
_cell.angle_beta   90.00
_cell.angle_gamma   90.00
#
_symmetry.space_group_name_H-M   'P 1'
#
loop_
_entity.id
_entity.type
_entity.pdbx_description
1 polymer ?
#
loop_
_entity_poly.entity_id
_entity_poly.type
_entity_poly.pdbx_seq_one_letter_code
_entity_poly.pdbx_strand_id
1 'polypeptide(L)'
;AACTVLRPNALQPPLHVRRSSSALHAGGGPPQYDKIDATLVANEVVGRATNLLRLESDAPLDYKAGHVLALEVEKDDEWLRGPYTVTRATEKTFDVVIRVCGKKSEVMAAAPVGSRWRFGGKFHVPILEGISDRATRVVCLATGTGFGPVLGFAEEAMAHSDLKLTVLAGFREAEDVCCKDAVQRLCVLHPERFECAYVISSTDGRISSDTALASIADIADTETHFHLIGNGAMVNEWKEGLAKAGVPEDFVTTETYFNHKAEADAEYEAALQEGDAEAIRKASHRTARPASASAHCRFMRHSSRALSMADCLSAHVCS
;
A
#
# COMPACT_ATOMS: atom_id res chain seq x y z
N ALA A 1 45.70 15.01 39.98
CA ALA A 1 44.37 14.74 39.45
C ALA A 1 44.51 14.16 38.07
N ALA A 2 44.35 12.83 37.95
CA ALA A 2 44.45 12.09 36.68
C ALA A 2 43.07 12.12 36.02
N CYS A 3 43.03 12.64 34.79
CA CYS A 3 41.86 12.66 33.96
C CYS A 3 41.77 11.34 33.20
N THR A 4 40.82 10.46 33.55
CA THR A 4 40.58 9.19 32.89
C THR A 4 39.73 9.46 31.62
N VAL A 5 40.34 9.28 30.47
CA VAL A 5 39.66 9.36 29.17
C VAL A 5 38.92 8.03 28.92
N LEU A 6 37.59 8.09 28.95
CA LEU A 6 36.73 6.99 28.52
C LEU A 6 36.85 6.80 27.00
N ARG A 7 37.26 5.61 26.57
CA ARG A 7 37.26 5.20 25.16
C ARG A 7 35.82 4.96 24.70
N PRO A 8 35.41 5.42 23.53
CA PRO A 8 34.09 5.07 22.98
C PRO A 8 34.04 3.58 22.60
N ASN A 9 32.96 2.94 23.01
CA ASN A 9 32.65 1.55 22.68
C ASN A 9 32.63 1.34 21.16
N ALA A 10 33.26 0.24 20.73
CA ALA A 10 33.24 -0.21 19.35
C ALA A 10 31.82 -0.47 18.90
N LEU A 11 31.41 0.23 17.85
CA LEU A 11 30.18 -0.03 17.09
C LEU A 11 30.19 -1.48 16.63
N GLN A 12 29.23 -2.26 17.09
CA GLN A 12 28.94 -3.58 16.50
C GLN A 12 28.52 -3.39 15.04
N PRO A 13 28.96 -4.25 14.11
CA PRO A 13 28.54 -4.17 12.72
C PRO A 13 27.03 -4.44 12.62
N PRO A 14 26.30 -3.76 11.70
CA PRO A 14 24.87 -3.95 11.54
C PRO A 14 24.59 -5.41 11.21
N LEU A 15 23.64 -5.99 11.92
CA LEU A 15 23.06 -7.29 11.60
C LEU A 15 22.51 -7.24 10.17
N HIS A 16 23.16 -8.00 9.27
CA HIS A 16 22.60 -8.26 7.94
C HIS A 16 21.23 -8.92 8.12
N VAL A 17 20.17 -8.13 8.05
CA VAL A 17 18.82 -8.63 7.91
C VAL A 17 18.75 -9.31 6.56
N ARG A 18 18.75 -10.64 6.57
CA ARG A 18 18.47 -11.43 5.37
C ARG A 18 17.10 -11.04 4.88
N ARG A 19 17.06 -10.39 3.70
CA ARG A 19 15.85 -10.14 2.93
C ARG A 19 15.14 -11.48 2.72
N SER A 20 14.02 -11.71 3.39
CA SER A 20 13.11 -12.79 3.05
C SER A 20 12.23 -12.28 1.91
N SER A 21 12.74 -12.44 0.68
CA SER A 21 11.90 -12.34 -0.50
C SER A 21 10.84 -13.45 -0.44
N SER A 22 9.59 -13.04 -0.48
CA SER A 22 8.42 -13.79 -0.97
C SER A 22 8.48 -15.33 -0.86
N ALA A 23 8.33 -15.86 0.34
CA ALA A 23 8.04 -17.27 0.57
C ALA A 23 6.59 -17.44 1.06
N LEU A 24 5.61 -16.91 0.36
CA LEU A 24 4.20 -17.12 0.70
C LEU A 24 3.54 -18.26 -0.09
N HIS A 25 4.27 -18.95 -0.99
CA HIS A 25 3.69 -20.09 -1.73
C HIS A 25 4.73 -21.19 -2.00
N ALA A 26 4.94 -22.03 -1.00
CA ALA A 26 5.45 -23.38 -1.21
C ALA A 26 4.83 -24.30 -0.15
N GLY A 27 3.76 -25.03 -0.55
CA GLY A 27 3.27 -26.28 0.02
C GLY A 27 3.20 -26.39 1.53
N GLY A 28 2.13 -25.92 2.15
CA GLY A 28 1.82 -26.12 3.57
C GLY A 28 0.61 -25.29 3.95
N GLY A 29 -0.23 -25.77 4.85
CA GLY A 29 -1.42 -25.07 5.31
C GLY A 29 -1.19 -23.60 5.69
N PRO A 30 -2.24 -22.85 5.96
CA PRO A 30 -2.14 -21.41 6.27
C PRO A 30 -1.10 -21.19 7.37
N PRO A 31 -0.27 -20.11 7.29
CA PRO A 31 0.76 -19.86 8.28
C PRO A 31 0.17 -19.87 9.68
N GLN A 32 0.80 -20.62 10.58
CA GLN A 32 0.40 -20.67 11.99
C GLN A 32 0.98 -19.43 12.69
N TYR A 33 0.16 -18.75 13.47
CA TYR A 33 0.54 -17.61 14.32
C TYR A 33 -0.36 -17.63 15.57
N ASP A 34 0.13 -17.04 16.63
CA ASP A 34 -0.65 -16.83 17.83
C ASP A 34 -1.76 -15.82 17.55
N LYS A 35 -2.99 -16.19 17.91
CA LYS A 35 -4.16 -15.34 17.74
C LYS A 35 -4.34 -14.48 18.98
N ILE A 36 -4.48 -13.19 18.76
CA ILE A 36 -4.75 -12.19 19.78
C ILE A 36 -6.17 -11.69 19.56
N ASP A 37 -6.93 -11.62 20.63
CA ASP A 37 -8.27 -11.04 20.58
C ASP A 37 -8.20 -9.51 20.56
N ALA A 38 -9.17 -8.89 19.88
CA ALA A 38 -9.30 -7.44 19.77
C ALA A 38 -10.78 -7.04 19.74
N THR A 39 -11.03 -5.79 20.05
CA THR A 39 -12.36 -5.16 19.95
C THR A 39 -12.33 -4.09 18.88
N LEU A 40 -13.31 -4.07 17.98
CA LEU A 40 -13.51 -2.98 17.03
C LEU A 40 -13.98 -1.73 17.81
N VAL A 41 -13.14 -0.68 17.86
CA VAL A 41 -13.42 0.56 18.61
C VAL A 41 -13.82 1.74 17.71
N ALA A 42 -13.51 1.67 16.42
CA ALA A 42 -14.02 2.62 15.42
C ALA A 42 -14.18 1.95 14.06
N ASN A 43 -15.20 2.38 13.33
CA ASN A 43 -15.49 1.96 11.96
C ASN A 43 -15.98 3.19 11.18
N GLU A 44 -15.08 3.83 10.46
CA GLU A 44 -15.30 5.13 9.82
C GLU A 44 -15.28 4.99 8.30
N VAL A 45 -16.28 5.56 7.61
CA VAL A 45 -16.26 5.68 6.16
C VAL A 45 -15.32 6.83 5.79
N VAL A 46 -14.20 6.49 5.14
CA VAL A 46 -13.15 7.45 4.77
C VAL A 46 -13.05 7.72 3.27
N GLY A 47 -13.88 7.05 2.47
CA GLY A 47 -13.99 7.20 1.02
C GLY A 47 -15.11 6.31 0.48
N ARG A 48 -15.42 6.41 -0.81
CA ARG A 48 -16.44 5.55 -1.43
C ARG A 48 -16.08 4.07 -1.26
N ALA A 49 -16.98 3.30 -0.64
CA ALA A 49 -16.77 1.88 -0.32
C ALA A 49 -15.42 1.60 0.38
N THR A 50 -14.97 2.54 1.22
CA THR A 50 -13.69 2.44 1.92
C THR A 50 -13.87 2.83 3.38
N ASN A 51 -13.52 1.92 4.28
CA ASN A 51 -13.61 2.12 5.72
C ASN A 51 -12.21 2.09 6.36
N LEU A 52 -12.03 2.91 7.36
CA LEU A 52 -10.94 2.81 8.34
C LEU A 52 -11.49 2.10 9.57
N LEU A 53 -10.90 0.98 9.90
CA LEU A 53 -11.23 0.19 11.09
C LEU A 53 -10.14 0.37 12.13
N ARG A 54 -10.51 0.74 13.35
CA ARG A 54 -9.61 0.75 14.51
C ARG A 54 -9.96 -0.37 15.46
N LEU A 55 -8.96 -1.18 15.77
CA LEU A 55 -9.08 -2.29 16.71
C LEU A 55 -8.23 -2.03 17.94
N GLU A 56 -8.79 -2.28 19.12
CA GLU A 56 -8.07 -2.28 20.38
C GLU A 56 -7.73 -3.73 20.76
N SER A 57 -6.45 -3.98 20.99
CA SER A 57 -5.90 -5.30 21.31
C SER A 57 -6.01 -5.59 22.81
N ASP A 58 -6.26 -6.84 23.15
CA ASP A 58 -6.24 -7.34 24.53
C ASP A 58 -4.80 -7.54 25.05
N ALA A 59 -3.79 -7.50 24.15
CA ALA A 59 -2.38 -7.62 24.49
C ALA A 59 -1.59 -6.40 23.95
N PRO A 60 -0.44 -6.07 24.54
CA PRO A 60 0.44 -5.02 24.01
C PRO A 60 0.84 -5.31 22.55
N LEU A 61 0.86 -4.25 21.75
CA LEU A 61 1.19 -4.31 20.33
C LEU A 61 2.61 -3.87 20.06
N ASP A 62 3.23 -4.53 19.10
CA ASP A 62 4.49 -4.15 18.47
C ASP A 62 4.31 -4.17 16.95
N TYR A 63 3.34 -3.39 16.47
CA TYR A 63 3.06 -3.21 15.04
C TYR A 63 3.42 -1.80 14.60
N LYS A 64 3.74 -1.65 13.31
CA LYS A 64 4.02 -0.37 12.66
C LYS A 64 3.35 -0.33 11.30
N ALA A 65 3.28 0.85 10.69
CA ALA A 65 2.77 1.01 9.34
C ALA A 65 3.51 0.11 8.34
N GLY A 66 2.76 -0.65 7.54
CA GLY A 66 3.31 -1.61 6.59
C GLY A 66 3.45 -3.05 7.10
N HIS A 67 3.33 -3.33 8.39
CA HIS A 67 3.20 -4.72 8.83
C HIS A 67 1.91 -5.34 8.25
N VAL A 68 2.01 -6.52 7.70
CA VAL A 68 0.84 -7.30 7.28
C VAL A 68 0.48 -8.29 8.37
N LEU A 69 -0.78 -8.31 8.75
CA LEU A 69 -1.34 -9.23 9.73
C LEU A 69 -2.52 -10.02 9.13
N ALA A 70 -2.81 -11.18 9.70
CA ALA A 70 -4.07 -11.84 9.47
C ALA A 70 -5.13 -11.24 10.40
N LEU A 71 -6.25 -10.80 9.82
CA LEU A 71 -7.39 -10.28 10.55
C LEU A 71 -8.57 -11.21 10.34
N GLU A 72 -9.25 -11.55 11.43
CA GLU A 72 -10.36 -12.49 11.45
C GLU A 72 -11.59 -11.80 12.05
N VAL A 73 -12.73 -11.88 11.35
CA VAL A 73 -14.04 -11.41 11.81
C VAL A 73 -15.00 -12.60 11.82
N GLU A 74 -15.80 -12.72 12.87
CA GLU A 74 -16.78 -13.78 12.99
C GLU A 74 -18.08 -13.42 12.27
N LYS A 75 -18.64 -14.38 11.55
CA LYS A 75 -19.97 -14.31 10.96
C LYS A 75 -20.59 -15.70 10.91
N ASP A 76 -21.80 -15.84 11.47
CA ASP A 76 -22.57 -17.09 11.41
C ASP A 76 -21.76 -18.29 11.92
N ASP A 77 -21.06 -18.14 13.05
CA ASP A 77 -20.14 -19.12 13.67
C ASP A 77 -18.90 -19.47 12.81
N GLU A 78 -18.65 -18.75 11.71
CA GLU A 78 -17.46 -18.90 10.88
C GLU A 78 -16.51 -17.72 11.04
N TRP A 79 -15.20 -17.98 11.07
CA TRP A 79 -14.15 -16.96 11.08
C TRP A 79 -13.69 -16.64 9.66
N LEU A 80 -14.09 -15.46 9.16
CA LEU A 80 -13.64 -14.96 7.88
C LEU A 80 -12.27 -14.29 8.03
N ARG A 81 -11.24 -14.88 7.42
CA ARG A 81 -9.84 -14.47 7.55
C ARG A 81 -9.28 -13.83 6.29
N GLY A 82 -8.40 -12.85 6.45
CA GLY A 82 -7.61 -12.30 5.35
C GLY A 82 -6.39 -11.51 5.81
N PRO A 83 -5.41 -11.30 4.91
CA PRO A 83 -4.29 -10.42 5.18
C PRO A 83 -4.75 -8.96 5.06
N TYR A 84 -4.26 -8.12 5.97
CA TYR A 84 -4.47 -6.67 5.98
C TYR A 84 -3.20 -5.97 6.41
N THR A 85 -2.94 -4.83 5.79
CA THR A 85 -1.76 -4.03 6.11
C THR A 85 -2.12 -2.99 7.15
N VAL A 86 -1.31 -2.93 8.19
CA VAL A 86 -1.44 -1.95 9.27
C VAL A 86 -1.18 -0.55 8.71
N THR A 87 -2.15 0.33 8.89
CA THR A 87 -2.03 1.75 8.57
C THR A 87 -1.27 2.48 9.67
N ARG A 88 -1.70 2.32 10.92
CA ARG A 88 -1.09 2.89 12.12
C ARG A 88 -1.18 1.91 13.26
N ALA A 89 -0.28 2.03 14.22
CA ALA A 89 -0.43 1.32 15.49
C ALA A 89 0.10 2.16 16.65
N THR A 90 -0.45 1.87 17.83
CA THR A 90 0.03 2.29 19.15
C THR A 90 0.33 1.05 19.97
N GLU A 91 0.65 1.19 21.23
CA GLU A 91 0.83 0.05 22.14
C GLU A 91 -0.44 -0.79 22.35
N LYS A 92 -1.63 -0.27 22.03
CA LYS A 92 -2.91 -0.94 22.26
C LYS A 92 -3.84 -0.99 21.06
N THR A 93 -3.69 -0.09 20.12
CA THR A 93 -4.62 0.00 18.97
C THR A 93 -3.88 -0.09 17.65
N PHE A 94 -4.56 -0.61 16.63
CA PHE A 94 -4.09 -0.52 15.26
C PHE A 94 -5.23 -0.19 14.30
N ASP A 95 -4.89 0.49 13.22
CA ASP A 95 -5.80 0.89 12.16
C ASP A 95 -5.50 0.07 10.90
N VAL A 96 -6.56 -0.32 10.19
CA VAL A 96 -6.48 -0.86 8.82
C VAL A 96 -7.47 -0.14 7.92
N VAL A 97 -7.10 0.12 6.67
CA VAL A 97 -8.00 0.65 5.65
C VAL A 97 -8.47 -0.50 4.77
N ILE A 98 -9.77 -0.68 4.67
CA ILE A 98 -10.36 -1.75 3.87
C ILE A 98 -11.21 -1.18 2.74
N ARG A 99 -11.22 -1.86 1.58
CA ARG A 99 -12.20 -1.62 0.52
C ARG A 99 -13.31 -2.66 0.59
N VAL A 100 -14.54 -2.19 0.51
CA VAL A 100 -15.72 -3.07 0.45
C VAL A 100 -15.87 -3.57 -0.99
N CYS A 101 -15.47 -4.83 -1.22
CA CYS A 101 -15.46 -5.43 -2.57
C CYS A 101 -15.87 -6.90 -2.60
N GLY A 102 -16.40 -7.45 -1.50
CA GLY A 102 -16.88 -8.83 -1.41
C GLY A 102 -17.32 -9.21 -0.01
N LYS A 103 -17.90 -10.40 0.14
CA LYS A 103 -18.58 -10.89 1.35
C LYS A 103 -17.82 -10.58 2.67
N LYS A 104 -16.50 -10.85 2.71
CA LYS A 104 -15.70 -10.61 3.91
C LYS A 104 -15.60 -9.12 4.25
N SER A 105 -15.25 -8.28 3.30
CA SER A 105 -15.13 -6.83 3.52
C SER A 105 -16.47 -6.15 3.78
N GLU A 106 -17.58 -6.71 3.27
CA GLU A 106 -18.94 -6.28 3.61
C GLU A 106 -19.24 -6.57 5.07
N VAL A 107 -18.89 -7.77 5.57
CA VAL A 107 -19.05 -8.13 6.99
C VAL A 107 -18.22 -7.20 7.87
N MET A 108 -16.97 -6.94 7.49
CA MET A 108 -16.08 -6.06 8.24
C MET A 108 -16.59 -4.61 8.28
N ALA A 109 -17.06 -4.08 7.14
CA ALA A 109 -17.60 -2.73 7.05
C ALA A 109 -18.94 -2.57 7.79
N ALA A 110 -19.74 -3.63 7.89
CA ALA A 110 -21.01 -3.64 8.62
C ALA A 110 -20.86 -3.99 10.12
N ALA A 111 -19.68 -4.38 10.57
CA ALA A 111 -19.47 -4.80 11.94
C ALA A 111 -19.71 -3.62 12.91
N PRO A 112 -20.52 -3.83 13.99
CA PRO A 112 -20.76 -2.80 14.98
C PRO A 112 -19.51 -2.56 15.84
N VAL A 113 -19.30 -1.33 16.27
CA VAL A 113 -18.33 -1.00 17.31
C VAL A 113 -18.63 -1.83 18.57
N GLY A 114 -17.59 -2.37 19.20
CA GLY A 114 -17.69 -3.32 20.31
C GLY A 114 -17.66 -4.79 19.88
N SER A 115 -17.70 -5.12 18.58
CA SER A 115 -17.60 -6.51 18.12
C SER A 115 -16.19 -7.07 18.38
N ARG A 116 -16.15 -8.39 18.64
CA ARG A 116 -14.90 -9.13 18.91
C ARG A 116 -14.30 -9.64 17.61
N TRP A 117 -12.99 -9.49 17.50
CA TRP A 117 -12.18 -9.87 16.35
C TRP A 117 -10.96 -10.64 16.83
N ARG A 118 -10.24 -11.25 15.89
CA ARG A 118 -8.92 -11.86 16.14
C ARG A 118 -7.94 -11.38 15.09
N PHE A 119 -6.69 -11.30 15.49
CA PHE A 119 -5.61 -10.98 14.57
C PHE A 119 -4.32 -11.68 14.99
N GLY A 120 -3.30 -11.65 14.11
CA GLY A 120 -1.96 -12.15 14.45
C GLY A 120 -1.04 -12.21 13.25
N GLY A 121 0.21 -12.57 13.53
CA GLY A 121 1.28 -12.65 12.54
C GLY A 121 1.86 -11.26 12.19
N LYS A 122 3.11 -11.28 11.74
CA LYS A 122 3.82 -10.14 11.17
C LYS A 122 4.48 -10.64 9.88
N PHE A 123 3.79 -10.50 8.76
CA PHE A 123 4.19 -11.15 7.52
C PHE A 123 5.01 -10.27 6.59
N HIS A 124 5.18 -9.00 6.94
CA HIS A 124 5.96 -8.05 6.15
C HIS A 124 6.76 -7.11 7.05
N VAL A 125 7.82 -6.51 6.50
CA VAL A 125 8.63 -5.50 7.19
C VAL A 125 7.90 -4.16 7.18
N PRO A 126 7.94 -3.35 8.26
CA PRO A 126 7.38 -2.00 8.27
C PRO A 126 7.97 -1.14 7.14
N ILE A 127 7.18 -0.21 6.61
CA ILE A 127 7.64 0.61 5.48
C ILE A 127 8.91 1.38 5.87
N LEU A 128 8.93 2.05 7.01
CA LEU A 128 10.08 2.85 7.44
C LEU A 128 11.37 2.02 7.59
N GLU A 129 11.27 0.78 8.11
CA GLU A 129 12.41 -0.12 8.26
C GLU A 129 12.90 -0.70 6.93
N GLY A 130 12.06 -0.68 5.89
CA GLY A 130 12.40 -1.08 4.54
C GLY A 130 13.09 0.01 3.72
N ILE A 131 13.10 1.27 4.19
CA ILE A 131 13.76 2.37 3.50
C ILE A 131 15.29 2.25 3.65
N SER A 132 16.00 2.54 2.57
CA SER A 132 17.47 2.54 2.58
C SER A 132 18.01 3.60 3.55
N ASP A 133 18.99 3.23 4.39
CA ASP A 133 19.64 4.16 5.32
C ASP A 133 20.35 5.34 4.63
N ARG A 134 20.60 5.24 3.33
CA ARG A 134 21.19 6.29 2.51
C ARG A 134 20.14 7.24 1.92
N ALA A 135 18.87 6.92 2.06
CA ALA A 135 17.81 7.74 1.47
C ALA A 135 17.59 9.02 2.29
N THR A 136 17.57 10.15 1.61
CA THR A 136 17.16 11.45 2.15
C THR A 136 15.75 11.81 1.68
N ARG A 137 15.28 11.13 0.63
CA ARG A 137 13.95 11.29 0.04
C ARG A 137 13.27 9.94 -0.18
N VAL A 138 11.97 9.90 -0.01
CA VAL A 138 11.14 8.75 -0.35
C VAL A 138 10.02 9.17 -1.30
N VAL A 139 9.87 8.45 -2.40
CA VAL A 139 8.74 8.56 -3.31
C VAL A 139 7.85 7.35 -3.12
N CYS A 140 6.63 7.56 -2.64
CA CYS A 140 5.63 6.51 -2.48
C CYS A 140 4.65 6.53 -3.64
N LEU A 141 4.49 5.39 -4.31
CA LEU A 141 3.44 5.19 -5.31
C LEU A 141 2.41 4.21 -4.74
N ALA A 142 1.24 4.71 -4.44
CA ALA A 142 0.17 3.94 -3.81
C ALA A 142 -1.07 3.89 -4.71
N THR A 143 -1.79 2.76 -4.72
CA THR A 143 -3.10 2.68 -5.37
C THR A 143 -4.18 2.15 -4.43
N GLY A 144 -5.33 2.81 -4.46
CA GLY A 144 -6.49 2.42 -3.67
C GLY A 144 -6.19 2.38 -2.16
N THR A 145 -6.53 1.28 -1.49
CA THR A 145 -6.30 1.10 -0.04
C THR A 145 -4.84 0.98 0.37
N GLY A 146 -3.91 0.74 -0.58
CA GLY A 146 -2.47 0.84 -0.33
C GLY A 146 -2.02 2.23 0.12
N PHE A 147 -2.84 3.24 -0.11
CA PHE A 147 -2.61 4.58 0.41
C PHE A 147 -2.67 4.67 1.95
N GLY A 148 -3.47 3.81 2.62
CA GLY A 148 -3.58 3.80 4.09
C GLY A 148 -2.21 3.61 4.79
N PRO A 149 -1.50 2.50 4.55
CA PRO A 149 -0.17 2.26 5.13
C PRO A 149 0.86 3.35 4.80
N VAL A 150 0.81 3.90 3.57
CA VAL A 150 1.69 5.02 3.18
C VAL A 150 1.42 6.26 4.03
N LEU A 151 0.15 6.54 4.32
CA LEU A 151 -0.21 7.66 5.19
C LEU A 151 0.31 7.48 6.62
N GLY A 152 0.16 6.28 7.20
CA GLY A 152 0.71 5.98 8.52
C GLY A 152 2.24 6.05 8.56
N PHE A 153 2.90 5.55 7.50
CA PHE A 153 4.34 5.73 7.31
C PHE A 153 4.73 7.21 7.23
N ALA A 154 3.97 8.02 6.48
CA ALA A 154 4.24 9.45 6.38
C ALA A 154 4.14 10.15 7.74
N GLU A 155 3.13 9.84 8.55
CA GLU A 155 3.00 10.37 9.91
C GLU A 155 4.19 9.98 10.79
N GLU A 156 4.62 8.71 10.75
CA GLU A 156 5.78 8.22 11.49
C GLU A 156 7.08 8.87 11.02
N ALA A 157 7.32 8.95 9.72
CA ALA A 157 8.51 9.56 9.13
C ALA A 157 8.60 11.07 9.42
N MET A 158 7.50 11.81 9.34
CA MET A 158 7.47 13.23 9.65
C MET A 158 7.76 13.52 11.12
N ALA A 159 7.39 12.60 12.03
CA ALA A 159 7.62 12.74 13.46
C ALA A 159 9.03 12.31 13.90
N HIS A 160 9.65 11.35 13.22
CA HIS A 160 10.83 10.65 13.73
C HIS A 160 12.04 10.62 12.78
N SER A 161 11.96 11.26 11.61
CA SER A 161 13.06 11.31 10.64
C SER A 161 13.14 12.68 9.95
N ASP A 162 14.22 12.92 9.21
CA ASP A 162 14.40 14.11 8.37
C ASP A 162 14.07 13.85 6.90
N LEU A 163 13.46 12.72 6.58
CA LEU A 163 13.09 12.32 5.22
C LEU A 163 12.15 13.34 4.57
N LYS A 164 12.34 13.57 3.27
CA LYS A 164 11.38 14.25 2.41
C LYS A 164 10.51 13.19 1.74
N LEU A 165 9.20 13.35 1.80
CA LEU A 165 8.24 12.43 1.23
C LEU A 165 7.46 13.08 0.10
N THR A 166 7.43 12.40 -1.04
CA THR A 166 6.50 12.69 -2.15
C THR A 166 5.59 11.47 -2.33
N VAL A 167 4.28 11.66 -2.25
CA VAL A 167 3.30 10.59 -2.40
C VAL A 167 2.48 10.82 -3.66
N LEU A 168 2.48 9.84 -4.56
CA LEU A 168 1.57 9.77 -5.70
C LEU A 168 0.53 8.71 -5.42
N ALA A 169 -0.72 9.11 -5.18
CA ALA A 169 -1.81 8.24 -4.80
C ALA A 169 -2.82 8.10 -5.95
N GLY A 170 -2.91 6.90 -6.54
CA GLY A 170 -3.80 6.58 -7.65
C GLY A 170 -5.14 6.04 -7.19
N PHE A 171 -6.23 6.66 -7.65
CA PHE A 171 -7.59 6.22 -7.43
C PHE A 171 -8.33 6.11 -8.76
N ARG A 172 -9.44 5.38 -8.79
CA ARG A 172 -10.25 5.30 -10.00
C ARG A 172 -11.07 6.54 -10.22
N GLU A 173 -11.76 6.99 -9.17
CA GLU A 173 -12.65 8.16 -9.16
C GLU A 173 -12.26 9.09 -7.99
N ALA A 174 -12.63 10.36 -8.08
CA ALA A 174 -12.35 11.34 -7.04
C ALA A 174 -12.99 11.00 -5.68
N GLU A 175 -14.15 10.32 -5.71
CA GLU A 175 -14.85 9.85 -4.52
C GLU A 175 -14.18 8.65 -3.85
N ASP A 176 -13.28 7.96 -4.55
CA ASP A 176 -12.50 6.85 -4.00
C ASP A 176 -11.32 7.35 -3.14
N VAL A 177 -10.96 8.64 -3.24
CA VAL A 177 -9.87 9.23 -2.44
C VAL A 177 -10.23 9.18 -0.96
N CYS A 178 -9.43 8.44 -0.19
CA CYS A 178 -9.65 8.26 1.23
C CYS A 178 -8.68 9.10 2.07
N CYS A 179 -9.04 9.33 3.34
CA CYS A 179 -8.18 9.96 4.36
C CYS A 179 -7.70 11.38 4.00
N LYS A 180 -8.47 12.16 3.24
CA LYS A 180 -8.10 13.51 2.77
C LYS A 180 -7.67 14.44 3.91
N ASP A 181 -8.39 14.44 5.03
CA ASP A 181 -8.10 15.32 6.18
C ASP A 181 -6.74 15.05 6.81
N ALA A 182 -6.30 13.78 6.83
CA ALA A 182 -4.99 13.43 7.36
C ALA A 182 -3.87 13.92 6.43
N VAL A 183 -4.05 13.80 5.11
CA VAL A 183 -3.12 14.37 4.11
C VAL A 183 -3.03 15.87 4.26
N GLN A 184 -4.17 16.57 4.34
CA GLN A 184 -4.20 18.02 4.50
C GLN A 184 -3.44 18.46 5.75
N ARG A 185 -3.63 17.76 6.88
CA ARG A 185 -2.86 18.04 8.12
C ARG A 185 -1.36 17.88 7.90
N LEU A 186 -0.91 16.82 7.24
CA LEU A 186 0.51 16.60 6.95
C LEU A 186 1.10 17.69 6.06
N CYS A 187 0.41 18.09 4.99
CA CYS A 187 0.82 19.18 4.11
C CYS A 187 0.96 20.52 4.86
N VAL A 188 0.03 20.82 5.78
CA VAL A 188 0.07 22.04 6.59
C VAL A 188 1.18 22.01 7.63
N LEU A 189 1.42 20.87 8.28
CA LEU A 189 2.41 20.75 9.36
C LEU A 189 3.84 20.61 8.82
N HIS A 190 4.01 20.04 7.61
CA HIS A 190 5.33 19.72 7.06
C HIS A 190 5.48 20.18 5.58
N PRO A 191 5.19 21.46 5.25
CA PRO A 191 5.12 21.94 3.85
C PRO A 191 6.42 21.77 3.08
N GLU A 192 7.57 21.76 3.76
CA GLU A 192 8.89 21.61 3.12
C GLU A 192 9.35 20.14 2.96
N ARG A 193 8.63 19.21 3.59
CA ARG A 193 9.05 17.81 3.65
C ARG A 193 8.00 16.81 3.17
N PHE A 194 6.72 17.20 3.07
CA PHE A 194 5.65 16.32 2.67
C PHE A 194 4.83 16.91 1.53
N GLU A 195 4.74 16.14 0.45
CA GLU A 195 3.92 16.44 -0.72
C GLU A 195 3.05 15.24 -1.07
N CYS A 196 1.79 15.48 -1.43
CA CYS A 196 0.89 14.43 -1.89
C CYS A 196 0.09 14.89 -3.10
N ALA A 197 0.11 14.10 -4.17
CA ALA A 197 -0.71 14.31 -5.34
C ALA A 197 -1.62 13.10 -5.60
N TYR A 198 -2.87 13.38 -6.02
CA TYR A 198 -3.84 12.38 -6.41
C TYR A 198 -3.89 12.27 -7.93
N VAL A 199 -3.91 11.03 -8.44
CA VAL A 199 -4.10 10.72 -9.85
C VAL A 199 -5.42 9.98 -10.00
N ILE A 200 -6.40 10.58 -10.67
CA ILE A 200 -7.73 10.00 -10.86
C ILE A 200 -7.78 9.33 -12.23
N SER A 201 -7.78 7.99 -12.24
CA SER A 201 -7.58 7.26 -13.49
C SER A 201 -8.75 7.37 -14.50
N SER A 202 -9.94 7.78 -14.07
CA SER A 202 -11.07 8.07 -14.97
C SER A 202 -10.90 9.36 -15.76
N THR A 203 -10.12 10.33 -15.25
CA THR A 203 -9.89 11.66 -15.87
C THR A 203 -8.45 11.84 -16.33
N ASP A 204 -7.47 11.48 -15.51
CA ASP A 204 -6.05 11.80 -15.72
C ASP A 204 -5.29 10.63 -16.38
N GLY A 205 -5.95 9.47 -16.54
CA GLY A 205 -5.29 8.24 -16.90
C GLY A 205 -4.63 7.54 -15.71
N ARG A 206 -4.01 6.39 -15.95
CA ARG A 206 -3.34 5.64 -14.88
C ARG A 206 -2.00 6.26 -14.56
N ILE A 207 -1.55 6.12 -13.32
CA ILE A 207 -0.14 6.32 -12.97
C ILE A 207 0.65 5.34 -13.85
N SER A 208 1.31 5.85 -14.90
CA SER A 208 2.14 5.06 -15.80
C SER A 208 3.60 5.33 -15.50
N SER A 209 4.45 4.33 -15.69
CA SER A 209 5.90 4.46 -15.46
C SER A 209 6.52 5.55 -16.35
N ASP A 210 6.09 5.67 -17.61
CA ASP A 210 6.67 6.62 -18.55
C ASP A 210 6.38 8.07 -18.19
N THR A 211 5.13 8.38 -17.83
CA THR A 211 4.73 9.76 -17.49
C THR A 211 5.29 10.19 -16.14
N ALA A 212 5.25 9.29 -15.17
CA ALA A 212 5.71 9.61 -13.83
C ALA A 212 7.24 9.54 -13.72
N LEU A 213 7.93 8.66 -14.45
CA LEU A 213 9.39 8.67 -14.54
C LEU A 213 9.89 9.95 -15.20
N ALA A 214 9.21 10.48 -16.23
CA ALA A 214 9.56 11.77 -16.81
C ALA A 214 9.44 12.91 -15.80
N SER A 215 8.45 12.86 -14.91
CA SER A 215 8.27 13.86 -13.84
C SER A 215 9.17 13.62 -12.62
N ILE A 216 9.76 12.43 -12.47
CA ILE A 216 10.68 12.05 -11.39
C ILE A 216 12.13 12.00 -11.87
N ALA A 217 12.41 12.17 -13.17
CA ALA A 217 13.77 12.10 -13.71
C ALA A 217 14.75 13.05 -13.00
N ASP A 218 14.26 14.21 -12.56
CA ASP A 218 15.03 15.16 -11.74
C ASP A 218 15.12 14.76 -10.26
N ILE A 219 14.38 13.72 -9.83
CA ILE A 219 14.29 13.25 -8.45
C ILE A 219 15.05 11.92 -8.27
N ALA A 220 15.31 11.20 -9.35
CA ALA A 220 16.04 9.93 -9.34
C ALA A 220 17.54 10.16 -9.13
N ASP A 221 17.89 10.77 -8.00
CA ASP A 221 19.24 10.82 -7.50
C ASP A 221 19.56 9.53 -6.71
N THR A 222 20.83 9.35 -6.34
CA THR A 222 21.31 8.18 -5.61
C THR A 222 20.81 8.08 -4.16
N GLU A 223 19.97 9.03 -3.72
CA GLU A 223 19.46 9.16 -2.35
C GLU A 223 17.93 9.06 -2.28
N THR A 224 17.27 8.79 -3.40
CA THR A 224 15.81 8.65 -3.46
C THR A 224 15.40 7.19 -3.37
N HIS A 225 14.64 6.82 -2.34
CA HIS A 225 14.03 5.49 -2.19
C HIS A 225 12.59 5.50 -2.74
N PHE A 226 12.22 4.45 -3.46
CA PHE A 226 10.87 4.26 -4.00
C PHE A 226 10.14 3.16 -3.25
N HIS A 227 8.96 3.47 -2.73
CA HIS A 227 8.05 2.49 -2.13
C HIS A 227 6.79 2.33 -2.98
N LEU A 228 6.57 1.13 -3.51
CA LEU A 228 5.47 0.82 -4.44
C LEU A 228 4.46 -0.08 -3.75
N ILE A 229 3.20 0.37 -3.61
CA ILE A 229 2.18 -0.38 -2.89
C ILE A 229 0.81 -0.35 -3.58
N GLY A 230 0.17 -1.50 -3.69
CA GLY A 230 -1.19 -1.63 -4.20
C GLY A 230 -1.34 -2.60 -5.36
N ASN A 231 -1.95 -2.19 -6.47
CA ASN A 231 -2.24 -3.05 -7.61
C ASN A 231 -0.97 -3.67 -8.22
N GLY A 232 -0.95 -5.02 -8.36
CA GLY A 232 0.24 -5.73 -8.81
C GLY A 232 0.72 -5.34 -10.20
N ALA A 233 -0.17 -5.01 -11.13
CA ALA A 233 0.23 -4.55 -12.46
C ALA A 233 0.98 -3.22 -12.38
N MET A 234 0.48 -2.27 -11.59
CA MET A 234 1.15 -0.99 -11.34
C MET A 234 2.52 -1.20 -10.67
N VAL A 235 2.58 -2.01 -9.62
CA VAL A 235 3.84 -2.30 -8.90
C VAL A 235 4.89 -2.88 -9.84
N ASN A 236 4.52 -3.85 -10.70
CA ASN A 236 5.43 -4.46 -11.65
C ASN A 236 5.91 -3.47 -12.72
N GLU A 237 4.99 -2.71 -13.31
CA GLU A 237 5.30 -1.69 -14.33
C GLU A 237 6.31 -0.67 -13.79
N TRP A 238 6.07 -0.15 -12.58
CA TRP A 238 6.98 0.79 -11.95
C TRP A 238 8.32 0.18 -11.57
N LYS A 239 8.33 -1.03 -11.03
CA LYS A 239 9.57 -1.75 -10.72
C LYS A 239 10.46 -1.91 -11.96
N GLU A 240 9.86 -2.31 -13.09
CA GLU A 240 10.58 -2.42 -14.36
C GLU A 240 11.07 -1.05 -14.88
N GLY A 241 10.24 -0.02 -14.78
CA GLY A 241 10.58 1.34 -15.18
C GLY A 241 11.75 1.91 -14.38
N LEU A 242 11.71 1.77 -13.05
CA LEU A 242 12.79 2.21 -12.16
C LEU A 242 14.10 1.46 -12.42
N ALA A 243 14.03 0.14 -12.66
CA ALA A 243 15.20 -0.64 -13.03
C ALA A 243 15.82 -0.18 -14.36
N LYS A 244 14.99 0.11 -15.38
CA LYS A 244 15.44 0.69 -16.68
C LYS A 244 16.05 2.08 -16.51
N ALA A 245 15.54 2.88 -15.57
CA ALA A 245 16.10 4.20 -15.22
C ALA A 245 17.40 4.11 -14.38
N GLY A 246 17.85 2.88 -14.02
CA GLY A 246 19.10 2.68 -13.28
C GLY A 246 18.97 2.84 -11.77
N VAL A 247 17.76 2.88 -11.22
CA VAL A 247 17.54 2.91 -9.77
C VAL A 247 17.99 1.58 -9.16
N PRO A 248 18.90 1.59 -8.17
CA PRO A 248 19.37 0.37 -7.54
C PRO A 248 18.25 -0.39 -6.83
N GLU A 249 18.31 -1.72 -6.84
CA GLU A 249 17.24 -2.57 -6.25
C GLU A 249 17.05 -2.31 -4.74
N ASP A 250 18.11 -1.96 -4.02
CA ASP A 250 18.07 -1.62 -2.59
C ASP A 250 17.41 -0.27 -2.28
N PHE A 251 17.09 0.51 -3.31
CA PHE A 251 16.28 1.72 -3.22
C PHE A 251 14.83 1.52 -3.69
N VAL A 252 14.39 0.28 -3.87
CA VAL A 252 13.01 -0.03 -4.26
C VAL A 252 12.41 -1.07 -3.34
N THR A 253 11.35 -0.72 -2.62
CA THR A 253 10.54 -1.65 -1.84
C THR A 253 9.14 -1.77 -2.43
N THR A 254 8.54 -2.95 -2.33
CA THR A 254 7.24 -3.22 -2.95
C THR A 254 6.32 -3.99 -2.02
N GLU A 255 5.03 -3.64 -2.06
CA GLU A 255 3.96 -4.42 -1.47
C GLU A 255 2.82 -4.57 -2.48
N THR A 256 2.54 -5.81 -2.87
CA THR A 256 1.50 -6.10 -3.87
C THR A 256 0.23 -6.57 -3.19
N TYR A 257 -0.87 -5.84 -3.44
CA TYR A 257 -2.20 -6.27 -3.03
C TYR A 257 -2.79 -7.22 -4.06
N PHE A 258 -3.67 -8.12 -3.59
CA PHE A 258 -4.24 -9.18 -4.41
C PHE A 258 -4.68 -8.69 -5.79
N ASN A 259 -4.17 -9.37 -6.78
CA ASN A 259 -4.57 -9.18 -8.16
C ASN A 259 -5.85 -9.99 -8.36
N HIS A 260 -7.01 -9.35 -8.53
CA HIS A 260 -8.27 -10.04 -8.89
C HIS A 260 -8.11 -10.94 -10.13
N LYS A 261 -7.09 -10.67 -10.95
CA LYS A 261 -6.74 -11.51 -12.08
C LYS A 261 -6.14 -12.85 -11.64
N ALA A 262 -5.29 -12.86 -10.60
CA ALA A 262 -4.72 -14.11 -10.09
C ALA A 262 -5.77 -15.00 -9.42
N GLU A 263 -6.76 -14.40 -8.72
CA GLU A 263 -7.91 -15.15 -8.18
C GLU A 263 -8.78 -15.70 -9.31
N ALA A 264 -9.05 -14.91 -10.35
CA ALA A 264 -9.82 -15.36 -11.50
C ALA A 264 -9.08 -16.44 -12.31
N ASP A 265 -7.76 -16.33 -12.42
CA ASP A 265 -6.92 -17.34 -13.08
C ASP A 265 -6.90 -18.64 -12.25
N ALA A 266 -6.82 -18.56 -10.91
CA ALA A 266 -6.89 -19.71 -10.02
C ALA A 266 -8.27 -20.39 -10.01
N GLU A 267 -9.36 -19.60 -10.01
CA GLU A 267 -10.73 -20.12 -10.18
C GLU A 267 -10.90 -20.84 -11.53
N TYR A 268 -10.33 -20.28 -12.59
CA TYR A 268 -10.36 -20.88 -13.92
C TYR A 268 -9.57 -22.19 -13.97
N GLU A 269 -8.37 -22.22 -13.40
CA GLU A 269 -7.55 -23.44 -13.33
C GLU A 269 -8.22 -24.53 -12.48
N ALA A 270 -8.81 -24.16 -11.34
CA ALA A 270 -9.57 -25.10 -10.50
C ALA A 270 -10.78 -25.68 -11.27
N ALA A 271 -11.54 -24.82 -11.96
CA ALA A 271 -12.67 -25.26 -12.77
C ALA A 271 -12.26 -26.19 -13.92
N LEU A 272 -11.08 -25.95 -14.53
CA LEU A 272 -10.51 -26.84 -15.54
C LEU A 272 -10.15 -28.22 -14.97
N GLN A 273 -9.59 -28.27 -13.75
CA GLN A 273 -9.23 -29.52 -13.08
C GLN A 273 -10.47 -30.33 -12.69
N GLU A 274 -11.53 -29.66 -12.26
CA GLU A 274 -12.80 -30.28 -11.89
C GLU A 274 -13.67 -30.67 -13.08
N GLY A 275 -13.35 -30.16 -14.28
CA GLY A 275 -14.11 -30.42 -15.50
C GLY A 275 -15.50 -29.77 -15.54
N ASP A 276 -15.75 -28.77 -14.68
CA ASP A 276 -17.01 -28.04 -14.62
C ASP A 276 -17.14 -27.01 -15.77
N ALA A 277 -17.86 -27.39 -16.81
CA ALA A 277 -18.07 -26.56 -18.00
C ALA A 277 -18.78 -25.23 -17.71
N GLU A 278 -19.61 -25.14 -16.66
CA GLU A 278 -20.31 -23.92 -16.28
C GLU A 278 -19.37 -22.99 -15.49
N ALA A 279 -18.60 -23.55 -14.56
CA ALA A 279 -17.58 -22.82 -13.82
C ALA A 279 -16.46 -22.31 -14.75
N ILE A 280 -16.02 -23.12 -15.72
CA ILE A 280 -15.06 -22.72 -16.76
C ILE A 280 -15.59 -21.52 -17.54
N ARG A 281 -16.84 -21.57 -18.00
CA ARG A 281 -17.44 -20.46 -18.75
C ARG A 281 -17.60 -19.20 -17.91
N LYS A 282 -17.98 -19.33 -16.63
CA LYS A 282 -18.13 -18.21 -15.70
C LYS A 282 -16.77 -17.57 -15.37
N ALA A 283 -15.75 -18.37 -15.14
CA ALA A 283 -14.39 -17.88 -14.88
C ALA A 283 -13.75 -17.26 -16.14
N SER A 284 -13.94 -17.86 -17.33
CA SER A 284 -13.45 -17.29 -18.61
C SER A 284 -14.07 -15.93 -18.94
N HIS A 285 -15.32 -15.67 -18.56
CA HIS A 285 -15.93 -14.33 -18.70
C HIS A 285 -15.33 -13.30 -17.76
N ARG A 286 -14.77 -13.70 -16.62
CA ARG A 286 -14.05 -12.81 -15.70
C ARG A 286 -12.62 -12.53 -16.16
N THR A 287 -11.96 -13.52 -16.77
CA THR A 287 -10.60 -13.37 -17.34
C THR A 287 -10.61 -12.66 -18.70
N ALA A 288 -11.65 -12.87 -19.51
CA ALA A 288 -11.87 -12.23 -20.80
C ALA A 288 -12.54 -10.84 -20.65
N ARG A 289 -11.93 -9.92 -19.90
CA ARG A 289 -12.20 -8.52 -20.19
C ARG A 289 -11.55 -8.20 -21.53
N PRO A 290 -12.29 -7.68 -22.54
CA PRO A 290 -11.72 -7.40 -23.84
C PRO A 290 -10.55 -6.44 -23.65
N ALA A 291 -9.38 -6.81 -24.16
CA ALA A 291 -8.40 -5.83 -24.58
C ALA A 291 -9.22 -4.83 -25.40
N SER A 292 -9.30 -3.59 -24.93
CA SER A 292 -10.07 -2.52 -25.53
C SER A 292 -9.87 -2.58 -27.03
N ALA A 293 -10.98 -2.78 -27.76
CA ALA A 293 -10.98 -2.58 -29.20
C ALA A 293 -10.33 -1.22 -29.43
N SER A 294 -9.19 -1.23 -30.10
CA SER A 294 -8.52 -0.02 -30.54
C SER A 294 -9.49 0.68 -31.48
N ALA A 295 -10.27 1.61 -30.91
CA ALA A 295 -10.98 2.57 -31.71
C ALA A 295 -9.90 3.34 -32.45
N HIS A 296 -9.87 3.18 -33.77
CA HIS A 296 -9.21 4.07 -34.71
C HIS A 296 -9.73 5.49 -34.45
N CYS A 297 -9.13 6.19 -33.51
CA CYS A 297 -9.37 7.62 -33.35
C CYS A 297 -8.34 8.33 -34.21
N ARG A 298 -8.84 8.95 -35.28
CA ARG A 298 -8.10 9.83 -36.19
C ARG A 298 -7.37 10.87 -35.36
N PHE A 299 -6.05 10.88 -35.55
CA PHE A 299 -5.10 11.85 -35.08
C PHE A 299 -5.51 13.26 -35.54
N MET A 300 -6.12 14.05 -34.68
CA MET A 300 -6.09 15.49 -34.81
C MET A 300 -4.99 16.01 -33.88
N ARG A 301 -3.93 16.51 -34.51
CA ARG A 301 -2.84 17.23 -33.85
C ARG A 301 -3.40 18.43 -33.11
N HIS A 302 -3.37 18.37 -31.76
CA HIS A 302 -3.32 19.56 -30.95
C HIS A 302 -2.18 19.40 -29.97
N SER A 303 -1.36 20.42 -29.90
CA SER A 303 -0.10 20.53 -29.17
C SER A 303 -0.20 20.02 -27.74
N SER A 304 0.57 18.96 -27.46
CA SER A 304 0.85 18.49 -26.12
C SER A 304 1.65 19.55 -25.35
N ARG A 305 1.00 20.27 -24.46
CA ARG A 305 1.68 20.80 -23.29
C ARG A 305 1.82 19.63 -22.31
N ALA A 306 3.03 19.15 -22.12
CA ALA A 306 3.37 18.34 -20.97
C ALA A 306 3.07 19.19 -19.72
N LEU A 307 2.04 18.83 -18.96
CA LEU A 307 1.81 19.39 -17.63
C LEU A 307 3.00 18.96 -16.77
N SER A 308 3.77 19.92 -16.28
CA SER A 308 4.85 19.64 -15.35
C SER A 308 4.24 19.17 -14.01
N MET A 309 4.99 18.43 -13.22
CA MET A 309 4.56 18.00 -11.88
C MET A 309 4.20 19.21 -10.99
N ALA A 310 4.83 20.37 -11.24
CA ALA A 310 4.50 21.64 -10.61
C ALA A 310 3.06 22.12 -10.94
N ASP A 311 2.57 21.84 -12.15
CA ASP A 311 1.22 22.22 -12.55
C ASP A 311 0.15 21.29 -11.96
N CYS A 312 0.46 20.00 -11.77
CA CYS A 312 -0.40 19.05 -11.04
C CYS A 312 -0.47 19.38 -9.53
N LEU A 313 0.66 19.77 -8.93
CA LEU A 313 0.75 20.12 -7.52
C LEU A 313 0.02 21.44 -7.21
N SER A 314 0.02 22.42 -8.14
CA SER A 314 -0.65 23.71 -7.94
C SER A 314 -2.18 23.67 -8.13
N ALA A 315 -2.71 22.69 -8.86
CA ALA A 315 -4.14 22.65 -9.20
C ALA A 315 -5.02 21.92 -8.14
N HIS A 316 -4.46 21.11 -7.24
CA HIS A 316 -5.24 20.23 -6.36
C HIS A 316 -4.88 20.31 -4.86
N VAL A 317 -4.07 21.28 -4.44
CA VAL A 317 -3.67 21.44 -3.02
C VAL A 317 -4.68 22.27 -2.20
N CYS A 318 -5.64 22.95 -2.82
CA CYS A 318 -6.64 23.77 -2.12
C CYS A 318 -8.02 23.70 -2.79
N SER A 319 -8.78 22.65 -2.54
CA SER A 319 -10.23 22.65 -2.72
C SER A 319 -10.88 21.67 -1.75
#